data_cf2a7d0cd4df77a34b4b90c88d89a8df
#
_entry.id   cf2a7d0cd4df77a34b4b90c88d89a8df
#
_cell.length_a   1.000
_cell.length_b   1.000
_cell.length_c   1.000
_cell.angle_alpha   90.00
_cell.angle_beta   90.00
_cell.angle_gamma   90.00
#
_symmetry.space_group_name_H-M   'P 1'
#
loop_
_entity.id
_entity.type
_entity.pdbx_description
1 polymer ?
#
loop_
_entity_poly.entity_id
_entity_poly.type
_entity_poly.pdbx_seq_one_letter_code
_entity_poly.pdbx_strand_id
1 'polypeptide(L)'
;MTKEEVLKLYPDVDVNESGGSDTFRPEEAIVERDPIAVIIKHPTEELYLIAQWSNGWHGFLTGGIEPGDTMEDTVRKEIMEETGFMHVGRIEALDYVSHGLFYHIVKHVNRLAHYHLVFAQLADLEQQTISEEELAIATFAWVKEDAVEEMLTRGDMKKLWQYYRSFFLAKK
;
A
#
# COMPACT_ATOMS: atom_id res chain seq x y z
N MET A 1 -3.02 -18.31 15.15
CA MET A 1 -2.66 -17.04 15.85
C MET A 1 -3.94 -16.33 16.26
N THR A 2 -4.03 -15.79 17.46
CA THR A 2 -5.14 -14.95 17.93
C THR A 2 -4.79 -13.47 17.80
N LYS A 3 -5.78 -12.58 17.94
CA LYS A 3 -5.54 -11.12 17.96
C LYS A 3 -4.59 -10.71 19.10
N GLU A 4 -4.72 -11.32 20.28
CA GLU A 4 -3.85 -11.04 21.43
C GLU A 4 -2.39 -11.44 21.16
N GLU A 5 -2.18 -12.55 20.45
CA GLU A 5 -0.84 -12.96 20.02
C GLU A 5 -0.27 -11.99 18.99
N VAL A 6 -1.09 -11.51 18.04
CA VAL A 6 -0.67 -10.47 17.08
C VAL A 6 -0.26 -9.19 17.79
N LEU A 7 -1.09 -8.68 18.70
CA LEU A 7 -0.80 -7.45 19.47
C LEU A 7 0.46 -7.57 20.34
N LYS A 8 0.77 -8.79 20.79
CA LYS A 8 2.00 -9.03 21.55
C LYS A 8 3.26 -9.05 20.68
N LEU A 9 3.16 -9.60 19.45
CA LEU A 9 4.27 -9.66 18.49
C LEU A 9 4.47 -8.33 17.78
N TYR A 10 3.39 -7.64 17.46
CA TYR A 10 3.36 -6.37 16.71
C TYR A 10 2.55 -5.33 17.49
N PRO A 11 3.14 -4.71 18.54
CA PRO A 11 2.40 -3.80 19.43
C PRO A 11 1.83 -2.56 18.74
N ASP A 12 2.35 -2.23 17.57
CA ASP A 12 1.96 -1.08 16.76
C ASP A 12 1.06 -1.44 15.57
N VAL A 13 0.58 -2.71 15.48
CA VAL A 13 -0.30 -3.13 14.38
C VAL A 13 -1.57 -2.28 14.32
N ASP A 14 -1.93 -1.86 13.11
CA ASP A 14 -3.19 -1.19 12.84
C ASP A 14 -4.32 -2.22 12.69
N VAL A 15 -5.16 -2.35 13.72
CA VAL A 15 -6.31 -3.27 13.69
C VAL A 15 -7.53 -2.54 13.18
N ASN A 16 -8.11 -3.02 12.07
CA ASN A 16 -9.34 -2.43 11.54
C ASN A 16 -10.56 -2.85 12.37
N GLU A 17 -11.05 -1.95 13.21
CA GLU A 17 -12.27 -2.08 14.03
C GLU A 17 -13.36 -1.07 13.64
N SER A 18 -13.34 -0.58 12.40
CA SER A 18 -14.21 0.50 11.92
C SER A 18 -15.71 0.13 11.83
N GLY A 19 -16.07 -1.14 11.91
CA GLY A 19 -17.45 -1.63 11.75
C GLY A 19 -17.86 -1.83 10.29
N GLY A 20 -16.96 -1.61 9.32
CA GLY A 20 -17.17 -1.88 7.89
C GLY A 20 -17.07 -3.36 7.54
N SER A 21 -17.24 -3.67 6.26
CA SER A 21 -17.22 -5.04 5.73
C SER A 21 -15.87 -5.76 5.92
N ASP A 22 -14.80 -5.03 6.07
CA ASP A 22 -13.41 -5.44 6.23
C ASP A 22 -12.90 -5.32 7.68
N THR A 23 -13.80 -5.05 8.62
CA THR A 23 -13.51 -5.08 10.06
C THR A 23 -13.02 -6.46 10.48
N PHE A 24 -11.97 -6.50 11.33
CA PHE A 24 -11.45 -7.73 11.92
C PHE A 24 -12.58 -8.61 12.51
N ARG A 25 -12.53 -9.90 12.24
CA ARG A 25 -13.51 -10.90 12.69
C ARG A 25 -12.87 -11.93 13.61
N PRO A 26 -13.17 -11.94 14.90
CA PRO A 26 -12.51 -12.82 15.87
C PRO A 26 -12.63 -14.32 15.55
N GLU A 27 -13.70 -14.73 14.87
CA GLU A 27 -14.01 -16.10 14.49
C GLU A 27 -13.24 -16.61 13.27
N GLU A 28 -12.64 -15.70 12.48
CA GLU A 28 -11.96 -16.05 11.26
C GLU A 28 -10.45 -16.24 11.47
N ALA A 29 -9.87 -17.15 10.68
CA ALA A 29 -8.44 -17.41 10.74
C ALA A 29 -7.60 -16.19 10.37
N ILE A 30 -6.48 -15.98 11.04
CA ILE A 30 -5.49 -14.95 10.70
C ILE A 30 -4.45 -15.57 9.77
N VAL A 31 -4.28 -14.98 8.58
CA VAL A 31 -3.32 -15.40 7.56
C VAL A 31 -2.33 -14.25 7.32
N GLU A 32 -1.04 -14.54 7.57
CA GLU A 32 0.05 -13.58 7.35
C GLU A 32 0.37 -13.42 5.86
N ARG A 33 0.78 -12.21 5.47
CA ARG A 33 1.25 -11.85 4.12
C ARG A 33 2.32 -10.76 4.22
N ASP A 34 3.27 -10.79 3.30
CA ASP A 34 4.36 -9.85 3.16
C ASP A 34 4.24 -9.06 1.83
N PRO A 35 3.23 -8.18 1.70
CA PRO A 35 3.11 -7.33 0.52
C PRO A 35 4.10 -6.17 0.57
N ILE A 36 4.42 -5.62 -0.61
CA ILE A 36 5.01 -4.29 -0.72
C ILE A 36 3.91 -3.23 -0.62
N ALA A 37 4.28 -2.03 -0.14
CA ALA A 37 3.50 -0.82 -0.27
C ALA A 37 4.38 0.25 -0.93
N VAL A 38 3.92 0.81 -2.05
CA VAL A 38 4.73 1.65 -2.93
C VAL A 38 4.27 3.11 -2.84
N ILE A 39 5.13 3.98 -2.31
CA ILE A 39 4.95 5.43 -2.42
C ILE A 39 5.44 5.86 -3.79
N ILE A 40 4.51 6.23 -4.67
CA ILE A 40 4.79 6.63 -6.05
C ILE A 40 4.82 8.15 -6.15
N LYS A 41 5.95 8.69 -6.59
CA LYS A 41 6.15 10.13 -6.82
C LYS A 41 6.04 10.47 -8.29
N HIS A 42 5.44 11.63 -8.57
CA HIS A 42 5.39 12.25 -9.89
C HIS A 42 6.80 12.52 -10.45
N PRO A 43 7.03 12.43 -11.78
CA PRO A 43 8.38 12.60 -12.34
C PRO A 43 9.00 13.97 -12.08
N THR A 44 8.23 15.04 -12.03
CA THR A 44 8.74 16.42 -11.97
C THR A 44 8.12 17.28 -10.87
N GLU A 45 6.97 16.89 -10.31
CA GLU A 45 6.23 17.66 -9.30
C GLU A 45 6.28 16.99 -7.92
N GLU A 46 6.03 17.76 -6.85
CA GLU A 46 5.90 17.26 -5.48
C GLU A 46 4.48 16.69 -5.25
N LEU A 47 4.11 15.72 -6.11
CA LEU A 47 2.84 15.01 -6.06
C LEU A 47 3.10 13.52 -5.84
N TYR A 48 2.18 12.90 -5.10
CA TYR A 48 2.20 11.49 -4.77
C TYR A 48 0.91 10.81 -5.20
N LEU A 49 1.01 9.60 -5.72
CA LEU A 49 -0.13 8.85 -6.22
C LEU A 49 -0.80 8.10 -5.08
N ILE A 50 -2.09 8.36 -4.88
CA ILE A 50 -2.90 7.70 -3.84
C ILE A 50 -3.96 6.84 -4.52
N ALA A 51 -3.99 5.56 -4.16
CA ALA A 51 -5.03 4.63 -4.53
C ALA A 51 -6.32 4.91 -3.74
N GLN A 52 -7.46 4.87 -4.42
CA GLN A 52 -8.80 5.01 -3.87
C GLN A 52 -9.58 3.74 -4.21
N TRP A 53 -9.64 2.80 -3.26
CA TRP A 53 -10.32 1.52 -3.46
C TRP A 53 -11.84 1.65 -3.37
N SER A 54 -12.53 0.77 -4.08
CA SER A 54 -14.01 0.74 -4.12
C SER A 54 -14.68 0.52 -2.76
N ASN A 55 -13.96 0.00 -1.77
CA ASN A 55 -14.41 -0.15 -0.38
C ASN A 55 -14.30 1.14 0.46
N GLY A 56 -13.82 2.24 -0.14
CA GLY A 56 -13.62 3.53 0.53
C GLY A 56 -12.25 3.70 1.20
N TRP A 57 -11.35 2.74 1.10
CA TRP A 57 -9.98 2.90 1.58
C TRP A 57 -9.15 3.76 0.63
N HIS A 58 -8.29 4.59 1.21
CA HIS A 58 -7.28 5.34 0.50
C HIS A 58 -5.91 5.02 1.06
N GLY A 59 -4.94 4.74 0.19
CA GLY A 59 -3.60 4.34 0.58
C GLY A 59 -2.62 4.32 -0.59
N PHE A 60 -1.50 3.65 -0.38
CA PHE A 60 -0.51 3.44 -1.42
C PHE A 60 -0.82 2.18 -2.21
N LEU A 61 -0.32 2.09 -3.44
CA LEU A 61 -0.36 0.87 -4.23
C LEU A 61 0.31 -0.27 -3.46
N THR A 62 -0.31 -1.46 -3.46
CA THR A 62 0.21 -2.63 -2.76
C THR A 62 0.24 -3.83 -3.70
N GLY A 63 1.23 -4.68 -3.55
CA GLY A 63 1.35 -5.91 -4.34
C GLY A 63 2.08 -7.02 -3.60
N GLY A 64 1.80 -8.28 -3.96
CA GLY A 64 2.51 -9.44 -3.44
C GLY A 64 3.70 -9.81 -4.32
N ILE A 65 4.86 -10.09 -3.73
CA ILE A 65 6.00 -10.61 -4.49
C ILE A 65 5.71 -12.08 -4.83
N GLU A 66 5.64 -12.39 -6.12
CA GLU A 66 5.43 -13.75 -6.59
C GLU A 66 6.73 -14.56 -6.57
N PRO A 67 6.66 -15.90 -6.45
CA PRO A 67 7.84 -16.74 -6.51
C PRO A 67 8.62 -16.55 -7.83
N GLY A 68 9.88 -16.12 -7.72
CA GLY A 68 10.76 -15.86 -8.85
C GLY A 68 10.89 -14.39 -9.25
N ASP A 69 10.00 -13.51 -8.78
CA ASP A 69 10.09 -12.08 -9.02
C ASP A 69 10.99 -11.40 -7.97
N THR A 70 11.71 -10.39 -8.39
CA THR A 70 12.35 -9.46 -7.46
C THR A 70 11.33 -8.42 -6.99
N MET A 71 11.63 -7.73 -5.90
CA MET A 71 10.83 -6.60 -5.43
C MET A 71 10.70 -5.52 -6.52
N GLU A 72 11.78 -5.24 -7.26
CA GLU A 72 11.77 -4.25 -8.34
C GLU A 72 10.87 -4.66 -9.51
N ASP A 73 10.91 -5.95 -9.91
CA ASP A 73 10.03 -6.49 -10.95
C ASP A 73 8.56 -6.37 -10.53
N THR A 74 8.26 -6.72 -9.26
CA THR A 74 6.91 -6.58 -8.69
C THR A 74 6.43 -5.14 -8.73
N VAL A 75 7.26 -4.16 -8.29
CA VAL A 75 6.90 -2.74 -8.31
C VAL A 75 6.56 -2.27 -9.73
N ARG A 76 7.39 -2.61 -10.73
CA ARG A 76 7.15 -2.22 -12.12
C ARG A 76 5.88 -2.83 -12.68
N LYS A 77 5.65 -4.12 -12.39
CA LYS A 77 4.48 -4.87 -12.83
C LYS A 77 3.19 -4.27 -12.23
N GLU A 78 3.15 -4.11 -10.91
CA GLU A 78 1.97 -3.58 -10.21
C GLU A 78 1.64 -2.14 -10.64
N ILE A 79 2.66 -1.27 -10.77
CA ILE A 79 2.45 0.10 -11.27
C ILE A 79 1.83 0.07 -12.67
N MET A 80 2.35 -0.75 -13.57
CA MET A 80 1.86 -0.86 -14.94
C MET A 80 0.44 -1.43 -14.99
N GLU A 81 0.17 -2.51 -14.25
CA GLU A 81 -1.12 -3.20 -14.25
C GLU A 81 -2.23 -2.34 -13.64
N GLU A 82 -2.00 -1.76 -12.46
CA GLU A 82 -3.03 -1.02 -11.74
C GLU A 82 -3.19 0.43 -12.18
N THR A 83 -2.12 1.10 -12.62
CA THR A 83 -2.13 2.54 -12.95
C THR A 83 -1.96 2.84 -14.44
N GLY A 84 -1.48 1.88 -15.22
CA GLY A 84 -1.12 2.05 -16.62
C GLY A 84 0.22 2.75 -16.86
N PHE A 85 0.89 3.34 -15.86
CA PHE A 85 2.17 4.00 -16.06
C PHE A 85 3.24 3.00 -16.47
N MET A 86 3.91 3.28 -17.61
CA MET A 86 4.85 2.33 -18.24
C MET A 86 6.29 2.50 -17.77
N HIS A 87 6.69 3.70 -17.35
CA HIS A 87 8.09 4.01 -17.12
C HIS A 87 8.36 4.46 -15.69
N VAL A 88 8.97 3.56 -14.92
CA VAL A 88 9.45 3.84 -13.55
C VAL A 88 10.94 4.14 -13.60
N GLY A 89 11.33 5.35 -13.22
CA GLY A 89 12.72 5.82 -13.28
C GLY A 89 13.56 5.36 -12.09
N ARG A 90 13.03 5.50 -10.87
CA ARG A 90 13.75 5.14 -9.63
C ARG A 90 12.89 4.25 -8.76
N ILE A 91 13.50 3.21 -8.22
CA ILE A 91 12.88 2.33 -7.20
C ILE A 91 13.89 2.17 -6.06
N GLU A 92 13.42 2.27 -4.83
CA GLU A 92 14.26 2.13 -3.64
C GLU A 92 13.47 1.47 -2.50
N ALA A 93 13.94 0.32 -2.02
CA ALA A 93 13.42 -0.30 -0.81
C ALA A 93 13.83 0.54 0.40
N LEU A 94 12.89 0.80 1.29
CA LEU A 94 13.14 1.51 2.54
C LEU A 94 13.09 0.53 3.70
N ASP A 95 13.96 0.72 4.69
CA ASP A 95 14.05 -0.16 5.86
C ASP A 95 12.95 0.14 6.88
N TYR A 96 11.71 -0.10 6.46
CA TYR A 96 10.53 0.05 7.31
C TYR A 96 9.40 -0.88 6.89
N VAL A 97 8.75 -1.49 7.88
CA VAL A 97 7.57 -2.34 7.71
C VAL A 97 6.47 -1.85 8.63
N SER A 98 5.29 -1.63 8.10
CA SER A 98 4.09 -1.40 8.91
C SER A 98 3.20 -2.64 8.92
N HIS A 99 2.40 -2.78 9.97
CA HIS A 99 1.55 -3.96 10.17
C HIS A 99 0.08 -3.55 10.19
N GLY A 100 -0.74 -4.26 9.42
CA GLY A 100 -2.19 -4.09 9.38
C GLY A 100 -2.92 -5.40 9.60
N LEU A 101 -3.97 -5.39 10.44
CA LEU A 101 -4.83 -6.55 10.69
C LEU A 101 -6.27 -6.19 10.32
N PHE A 102 -6.82 -6.86 9.31
CA PHE A 102 -8.16 -6.60 8.77
C PHE A 102 -8.77 -7.85 8.15
N TYR A 103 -10.09 -7.85 7.97
CA TYR A 103 -10.78 -8.93 7.26
C TYR A 103 -10.70 -8.75 5.74
N HIS A 104 -10.24 -9.77 5.04
CA HIS A 104 -10.20 -9.78 3.58
C HIS A 104 -11.46 -10.45 3.03
N ILE A 105 -12.39 -9.65 2.53
CA ILE A 105 -13.74 -10.08 2.14
C ILE A 105 -13.72 -11.23 1.11
N VAL A 106 -12.90 -11.11 0.05
CA VAL A 106 -12.87 -12.09 -1.04
C VAL A 106 -12.27 -13.42 -0.62
N LYS A 107 -11.32 -13.43 0.31
CA LYS A 107 -10.63 -14.64 0.79
C LYS A 107 -11.25 -15.23 2.05
N HIS A 108 -12.22 -14.52 2.66
CA HIS A 108 -12.90 -14.92 3.90
C HIS A 108 -11.93 -15.27 5.04
N VAL A 109 -10.91 -14.45 5.24
CA VAL A 109 -9.91 -14.59 6.32
C VAL A 109 -9.53 -13.23 6.88
N ASN A 110 -9.08 -13.19 8.13
CA ASN A 110 -8.34 -12.02 8.60
C ASN A 110 -6.93 -12.04 7.99
N ARG A 111 -6.49 -10.91 7.48
CA ARG A 111 -5.15 -10.74 6.93
C ARG A 111 -4.30 -9.93 7.89
N LEU A 112 -3.18 -10.52 8.32
CA LEU A 112 -2.09 -9.79 8.94
C LEU A 112 -1.09 -9.45 7.84
N ALA A 113 -1.09 -8.21 7.39
CA ALA A 113 -0.23 -7.72 6.32
C ALA A 113 0.99 -7.01 6.91
N HIS A 114 2.18 -7.40 6.47
CA HIS A 114 3.46 -6.78 6.78
C HIS A 114 3.91 -5.98 5.55
N TYR A 115 3.49 -4.70 5.48
CA TYR A 115 3.76 -3.85 4.32
C TYR A 115 5.21 -3.38 4.31
N HIS A 116 6.01 -3.94 3.42
CA HIS A 116 7.38 -3.49 3.14
C HIS A 116 7.36 -2.22 2.32
N LEU A 117 7.93 -1.15 2.87
CA LEU A 117 7.89 0.17 2.24
C LEU A 117 8.86 0.25 1.05
N VAL A 118 8.34 0.67 -0.09
CA VAL A 118 9.12 0.96 -1.30
C VAL A 118 8.79 2.38 -1.78
N PHE A 119 9.83 3.11 -2.17
CA PHE A 119 9.70 4.36 -2.90
C PHE A 119 9.87 4.10 -4.40
N ALA A 120 9.01 4.69 -5.23
CA ALA A 120 9.15 4.72 -6.68
C ALA A 120 8.94 6.15 -7.20
N GLN A 121 9.72 6.56 -8.19
CA GLN A 121 9.47 7.78 -8.94
C GLN A 121 9.28 7.42 -10.41
N LEU A 122 8.20 7.92 -11.02
CA LEU A 122 7.97 7.73 -12.44
C LEU A 122 9.02 8.48 -13.26
N ALA A 123 9.38 7.93 -14.43
CA ALA A 123 10.25 8.61 -15.38
C ALA A 123 9.47 9.65 -16.20
N ASP A 124 8.22 9.33 -16.53
CA ASP A 124 7.27 10.17 -17.26
C ASP A 124 5.83 9.78 -16.91
N LEU A 125 4.85 10.34 -17.61
CA LEU A 125 3.42 10.07 -17.40
C LEU A 125 2.80 9.30 -18.58
N GLU A 126 3.61 8.60 -19.38
CA GLU A 126 3.09 7.76 -20.44
C GLU A 126 2.33 6.57 -19.86
N GLN A 127 1.09 6.39 -20.32
CA GLN A 127 0.19 5.34 -19.80
C GLN A 127 -0.32 4.45 -20.93
N GLN A 128 -0.44 3.16 -20.64
CA GLN A 128 -1.26 2.25 -21.42
C GLN A 128 -2.69 2.15 -20.85
N THR A 129 -3.59 1.57 -21.63
CA THR A 129 -4.95 1.29 -21.16
C THR A 129 -4.92 0.21 -20.08
N ILE A 130 -5.59 0.48 -18.97
CA ILE A 130 -5.83 -0.49 -17.88
C ILE A 130 -7.15 -1.24 -18.13
N SER A 131 -7.24 -2.46 -17.60
CA SER A 131 -8.45 -3.27 -17.74
C SER A 131 -9.65 -2.66 -16.98
N GLU A 132 -10.87 -2.96 -17.45
CA GLU A 132 -12.08 -2.55 -16.72
C GLU A 132 -12.16 -3.19 -15.32
N GLU A 133 -11.60 -4.38 -15.15
CA GLU A 133 -11.53 -5.08 -13.87
C GLU A 133 -10.68 -4.30 -12.86
N GLU A 134 -9.49 -3.83 -13.25
CA GLU A 134 -8.63 -2.99 -12.40
C GLU A 134 -9.29 -1.65 -12.06
N LEU A 135 -9.89 -0.98 -13.04
CA LEU A 135 -10.62 0.27 -12.82
C LEU A 135 -11.79 0.13 -11.84
N ALA A 136 -12.41 -1.06 -11.77
CA ALA A 136 -13.48 -1.35 -10.83
C ALA A 136 -12.97 -1.57 -9.40
N ILE A 137 -11.69 -1.94 -9.22
CA ILE A 137 -11.08 -2.19 -7.90
C ILE A 137 -10.60 -0.90 -7.27
N ALA A 138 -9.84 -0.09 -8.03
CA ALA A 138 -9.23 1.14 -7.54
C ALA A 138 -9.13 2.21 -8.62
N THR A 139 -9.17 3.46 -8.19
CA THR A 139 -8.78 4.63 -8.98
C THR A 139 -7.60 5.33 -8.31
N PHE A 140 -6.89 6.17 -9.04
CA PHE A 140 -5.69 6.83 -8.54
C PHE A 140 -5.79 8.34 -8.69
N ALA A 141 -5.29 9.07 -7.70
CA ALA A 141 -5.25 10.53 -7.71
C ALA A 141 -3.87 11.05 -7.31
N TRP A 142 -3.41 12.09 -7.99
CA TRP A 142 -2.22 12.85 -7.59
C TRP A 142 -2.55 13.80 -6.45
N VAL A 143 -1.81 13.69 -5.35
CA VAL A 143 -2.02 14.43 -4.11
C VAL A 143 -0.74 15.17 -3.72
N LYS A 144 -0.86 16.43 -3.29
CA LYS A 144 0.27 17.21 -2.78
C LYS A 144 0.80 16.61 -1.48
N GLU A 145 2.10 16.74 -1.25
CA GLU A 145 2.79 16.19 -0.08
C GLU A 145 2.09 16.51 1.25
N ASP A 146 1.66 17.75 1.44
CA ASP A 146 1.01 18.24 2.66
C ASP A 146 -0.40 17.66 2.89
N ALA A 147 -1.06 17.18 1.84
CA ALA A 147 -2.39 16.59 1.89
C ALA A 147 -2.40 15.05 1.96
N VAL A 148 -1.26 14.37 1.74
CA VAL A 148 -1.22 12.90 1.68
C VAL A 148 -1.72 12.27 2.97
N GLU A 149 -1.21 12.70 4.13
CA GLU A 149 -1.55 12.08 5.42
C GLU A 149 -3.04 12.17 5.75
N GLU A 150 -3.69 13.27 5.38
CA GLU A 150 -5.12 13.49 5.56
C GLU A 150 -5.96 12.57 4.64
N MET A 151 -5.46 12.32 3.42
CA MET A 151 -6.11 11.44 2.46
C MET A 151 -6.07 9.96 2.88
N LEU A 152 -5.02 9.53 3.59
CA LEU A 152 -4.86 8.13 4.00
C LEU A 152 -5.88 7.73 5.06
N THR A 153 -6.63 6.66 4.82
CA THR A 153 -7.72 6.22 5.71
C THR A 153 -7.27 5.22 6.77
N ARG A 154 -6.12 4.53 6.58
CA ARG A 154 -5.63 3.47 7.47
C ARG A 154 -4.38 3.89 8.22
N GLY A 155 -4.26 3.47 9.49
CA GLY A 155 -3.13 3.77 10.35
C GLY A 155 -1.82 3.15 9.86
N ASP A 156 -1.85 1.93 9.32
CA ASP A 156 -0.68 1.29 8.72
C ASP A 156 -0.09 2.11 7.56
N MET A 157 -0.92 2.66 6.67
CA MET A 157 -0.49 3.52 5.56
C MET A 157 0.02 4.89 6.04
N LYS A 158 -0.60 5.47 7.08
CA LYS A 158 -0.11 6.71 7.70
C LYS A 158 1.28 6.55 8.30
N LYS A 159 1.57 5.41 8.94
CA LYS A 159 2.90 5.10 9.48
C LYS A 159 3.97 5.01 8.39
N LEU A 160 3.65 4.38 7.24
CA LEU A 160 4.54 4.34 6.07
C LEU A 160 4.87 5.76 5.58
N TRP A 161 3.86 6.63 5.46
CA TRP A 161 4.03 8.01 5.05
C TRP A 161 4.87 8.82 6.03
N GLN A 162 4.61 8.71 7.34
CA GLN A 162 5.36 9.39 8.40
C GLN A 162 6.82 8.98 8.40
N TYR A 163 7.12 7.68 8.24
CA TYR A 163 8.49 7.19 8.09
C TYR A 163 9.16 7.79 6.85
N TYR A 164 8.50 7.72 5.69
CA TYR A 164 9.00 8.28 4.44
C TYR A 164 9.36 9.76 4.57
N ARG A 165 8.47 10.56 5.11
CA ARG A 165 8.72 12.01 5.33
C ARG A 165 9.88 12.27 6.28
N SER A 166 9.92 11.58 7.40
CA SER A 166 10.89 11.85 8.47
C SER A 166 12.31 11.36 8.17
N PHE A 167 12.43 10.23 7.47
CA PHE A 167 13.71 9.56 7.30
C PHE A 167 14.21 9.54 5.86
N PHE A 168 13.36 9.64 4.88
CA PHE A 168 13.75 9.63 3.48
C PHE A 168 13.75 11.02 2.85
N LEU A 169 12.69 11.80 2.99
CA LEU A 169 12.66 13.16 2.45
C LEU A 169 13.59 14.11 3.21
N ALA A 170 13.71 14.00 4.52
CA ALA A 170 14.56 14.86 5.34
C ALA A 170 16.07 14.70 5.05
N LYS A 171 16.48 13.65 4.30
CA LYS A 171 17.88 13.42 3.88
C LYS A 171 18.21 14.03 2.51
N LYS A 172 17.25 14.62 1.82
CA LYS A 172 17.42 15.32 0.54
C LYS A 172 17.56 16.82 0.75
#